data_0783de9e965bd13f0cb4f080cd605e60
#
_entry.id   0783de9e965bd13f0cb4f080cd605e60
#
_cell.length_a   1.000
_cell.length_b   1.000
_cell.length_c   1.000
_cell.angle_alpha   90.00
_cell.angle_beta   90.00
_cell.angle_gamma   90.00
#
_symmetry.space_group_name_H-M   'P 1'
#
loop_
_entity.id
_entity.type
_entity.pdbx_description
1 polymer ?
#
loop_
_entity_poly.entity_id
_entity_poly.type
_entity_poly.pdbx_seq_one_letter_code
_entity_poly.pdbx_strand_id
1 'polypeptide(L)'
;SRNDCLNNATGDYILFIDSDDYIDLDMVESLVNAAKENDADISGCGYTEEFGDRSVDMPQVYTNDHDEMLKAITVLKIKGVMWKLLIRRSIVKDNNVRFIPDNTMVDDYLFCCQVFFYAKRFASVDRCMYHYIQFNPNNYSKTTVFNVTSQAKAIIKTEEFYKENGVYDIVKEELKQRKFLSKLPLLLNKNCYDVKTWRQLFPDSNFAWNNINLGMKNKLIVLLAQTPFYRLIPLIR
;
A
#
# COMPACT_ATOMS: atom_id res chain seq x y z
N SER A 1 17.31 1.94 12.34
CA SER A 1 16.01 1.57 11.79
C SER A 1 15.16 2.80 11.41
N ARG A 2 14.04 2.64 10.72
CA ARG A 2 13.16 3.76 10.29
C ARG A 2 12.65 4.58 11.49
N ASN A 3 12.29 3.94 12.60
CA ASN A 3 11.87 4.65 13.81
C ASN A 3 13.00 5.50 14.44
N ASP A 4 14.26 5.06 14.34
CA ASP A 4 15.39 5.86 14.80
C ASP A 4 15.59 7.10 13.92
N CYS A 5 15.39 6.96 12.60
CA CYS A 5 15.38 8.12 11.70
C CYS A 5 14.27 9.12 12.08
N LEU A 6 13.05 8.63 12.37
CA LEU A 6 11.95 9.50 12.83
C LEU A 6 12.28 10.23 14.15
N ASN A 7 12.92 9.54 15.08
CA ASN A 7 13.29 10.14 16.39
C ASN A 7 14.35 11.24 16.27
N ASN A 8 15.24 11.12 15.28
CA ASN A 8 16.34 12.06 15.06
C ASN A 8 16.04 13.13 14.01
N ALA A 9 14.91 13.02 13.30
CA ALA A 9 14.51 14.01 12.30
C ALA A 9 14.20 15.37 12.95
N THR A 10 14.84 16.45 12.48
CA THR A 10 14.67 17.83 12.97
C THR A 10 14.05 18.78 11.95
N GLY A 11 14.02 18.42 10.67
CA GLY A 11 13.42 19.21 9.59
C GLY A 11 11.90 19.38 9.73
N ASP A 12 11.33 20.28 8.95
CA ASP A 12 9.87 20.53 8.92
C ASP A 12 9.12 19.40 8.23
N TYR A 13 9.78 18.71 7.32
CA TYR A 13 9.24 17.59 6.54
C TYR A 13 10.12 16.36 6.67
N ILE A 14 9.54 15.19 6.37
CA ILE A 14 10.20 13.89 6.31
C ILE A 14 9.97 13.31 4.91
N LEU A 15 11.04 12.86 4.28
CA LEU A 15 11.05 12.07 3.05
C LEU A 15 11.93 10.83 3.29
N PHE A 16 11.43 9.66 2.91
CA PHE A 16 12.21 8.42 2.92
C PHE A 16 12.70 8.12 1.48
N ILE A 17 13.91 7.63 1.35
CA ILE A 17 14.46 7.15 0.07
C ILE A 17 15.10 5.80 0.37
N ASP A 18 14.71 4.77 -0.38
CA ASP A 18 15.31 3.45 -0.24
C ASP A 18 16.70 3.45 -0.93
N SER A 19 17.66 2.75 -0.34
CA SER A 19 19.08 2.84 -0.74
C SER A 19 19.41 2.15 -2.07
N ASP A 20 18.49 1.35 -2.60
CA ASP A 20 18.60 0.63 -3.87
C ASP A 20 17.83 1.31 -5.02
N ASP A 21 17.23 2.48 -4.75
CA ASP A 21 16.46 3.28 -5.69
C ASP A 21 17.14 4.63 -5.98
N TYR A 22 16.58 5.43 -6.90
CA TYR A 22 17.04 6.80 -7.16
C TYR A 22 15.84 7.74 -7.42
N ILE A 23 16.11 9.05 -7.39
CA ILE A 23 15.11 10.10 -7.57
C ILE A 23 15.56 11.11 -8.64
N ASP A 24 14.61 11.82 -9.25
CA ASP A 24 14.91 12.99 -10.07
C ASP A 24 15.62 14.06 -9.22
N LEU A 25 16.56 14.79 -9.84
CA LEU A 25 17.37 15.80 -9.15
C LEU A 25 16.54 16.90 -8.50
N ASP A 26 15.38 17.23 -9.06
CA ASP A 26 14.45 18.26 -8.60
C ASP A 26 13.25 17.72 -7.81
N MET A 27 13.20 16.41 -7.49
CA MET A 27 12.08 15.81 -6.77
C MET A 27 11.83 16.45 -5.41
N VAL A 28 12.89 16.62 -4.61
CA VAL A 28 12.75 17.21 -3.26
C VAL A 28 12.25 18.64 -3.34
N GLU A 29 12.81 19.45 -4.22
CA GLU A 29 12.40 20.83 -4.44
C GLU A 29 10.93 20.91 -4.89
N SER A 30 10.54 20.08 -5.87
CA SER A 30 9.18 20.02 -6.39
C SER A 30 8.16 19.68 -5.31
N LEU A 31 8.45 18.67 -4.48
CA LEU A 31 7.59 18.25 -3.38
C LEU A 31 7.49 19.33 -2.28
N VAL A 32 8.61 19.98 -1.94
CA VAL A 32 8.63 21.06 -0.93
C VAL A 32 7.84 22.28 -1.44
N ASN A 33 8.00 22.66 -2.70
CA ASN A 33 7.27 23.77 -3.28
C ASN A 33 5.76 23.47 -3.29
N ALA A 34 5.35 22.29 -3.77
CA ALA A 34 3.95 21.88 -3.74
C ALA A 34 3.37 21.87 -2.30
N ALA A 35 4.13 21.39 -1.32
CA ALA A 35 3.70 21.41 0.08
C ALA A 35 3.52 22.83 0.62
N LYS A 36 4.44 23.75 0.32
CA LYS A 36 4.39 25.14 0.79
C LYS A 36 3.28 25.94 0.11
N GLU A 37 3.15 25.84 -1.21
CA GLU A 37 2.14 26.57 -1.98
C GLU A 37 0.71 26.19 -1.59
N ASN A 38 0.47 24.93 -1.19
CA ASN A 38 -0.83 24.42 -0.80
C ASN A 38 -1.01 24.31 0.71
N ASP A 39 -0.03 24.71 1.51
CA ASP A 39 0.06 24.45 2.95
C ASP A 39 -0.29 22.97 3.27
N ALA A 40 0.23 22.06 2.45
CA ALA A 40 -0.12 20.65 2.52
C ALA A 40 0.60 19.92 3.67
N ASP A 41 -0.09 18.94 4.24
CA ASP A 41 0.46 18.04 5.24
C ASP A 41 1.24 16.90 4.58
N ILE A 42 0.80 16.50 3.38
CA ILE A 42 1.47 15.53 2.52
C ILE A 42 1.52 16.09 1.10
N SER A 43 2.70 16.11 0.49
CA SER A 43 2.84 16.25 -0.95
C SER A 43 3.40 14.96 -1.54
N GLY A 44 2.89 14.54 -2.69
CA GLY A 44 3.28 13.29 -3.32
C GLY A 44 3.44 13.40 -4.83
N CYS A 45 4.24 12.51 -5.40
CA CYS A 45 4.43 12.38 -6.84
C CYS A 45 4.13 10.95 -7.30
N GLY A 46 4.15 10.72 -8.61
CA GLY A 46 4.19 9.40 -9.20
C GLY A 46 5.58 8.77 -9.09
N TYR A 47 5.70 7.54 -9.56
CA TYR A 47 6.95 6.80 -9.60
C TYR A 47 7.06 6.01 -10.90
N THR A 48 8.29 5.63 -11.27
CA THR A 48 8.59 4.79 -12.42
C THR A 48 9.11 3.44 -11.94
N GLU A 49 8.53 2.34 -12.42
CA GLU A 49 9.05 0.99 -12.19
C GLU A 49 10.11 0.67 -13.24
N GLU A 50 11.36 0.43 -12.78
CA GLU A 50 12.54 0.17 -13.61
C GLU A 50 12.81 -1.33 -13.69
N PHE A 51 12.62 -1.95 -14.86
CA PHE A 51 12.81 -3.40 -15.07
C PHE A 51 14.15 -3.74 -15.72
N GLY A 52 15.01 -2.77 -15.99
CA GLY A 52 16.32 -2.93 -16.62
C GLY A 52 16.27 -2.83 -18.14
N ASP A 53 15.31 -3.43 -18.79
CA ASP A 53 15.08 -3.36 -20.25
C ASP A 53 13.92 -2.39 -20.63
N ARG A 54 13.13 -1.99 -19.68
CA ARG A 54 11.99 -1.07 -19.83
C ARG A 54 11.68 -0.36 -18.54
N SER A 55 11.02 0.78 -18.66
CA SER A 55 10.48 1.56 -17.55
C SER A 55 8.97 1.74 -17.73
N VAL A 56 8.23 1.79 -16.63
CA VAL A 56 6.77 1.97 -16.63
C VAL A 56 6.40 3.05 -15.62
N ASP A 57 5.83 4.15 -16.12
CA ASP A 57 5.33 5.22 -15.27
C ASP A 57 4.05 4.85 -14.55
N MET A 58 4.02 5.14 -13.27
CA MET A 58 2.93 4.88 -12.35
C MET A 58 2.46 6.20 -11.73
N PRO A 59 1.67 7.00 -12.46
CA PRO A 59 1.19 8.29 -11.96
C PRO A 59 0.33 8.10 -10.72
N GLN A 60 0.45 9.06 -9.79
CA GLN A 60 -0.34 9.10 -8.56
C GLN A 60 -0.94 10.49 -8.42
N VAL A 61 -2.20 10.57 -8.06
CA VAL A 61 -2.93 11.84 -7.89
C VAL A 61 -3.40 11.97 -6.45
N TYR A 62 -3.12 13.13 -5.86
CA TYR A 62 -3.52 13.48 -4.50
C TYR A 62 -4.49 14.66 -4.57
N THR A 63 -5.63 14.54 -3.89
CA THR A 63 -6.67 15.59 -3.85
C THR A 63 -6.88 16.05 -2.42
N ASN A 64 -7.56 17.19 -2.23
CA ASN A 64 -7.89 17.69 -0.90
C ASN A 64 -9.20 17.10 -0.34
N ASP A 65 -9.77 16.06 -0.97
CA ASP A 65 -10.83 15.27 -0.40
C ASP A 65 -10.20 14.20 0.52
N HIS A 66 -10.29 14.42 1.83
CA HIS A 66 -9.72 13.55 2.84
C HIS A 66 -10.29 12.13 2.78
N ASP A 67 -11.60 11.99 2.61
CA ASP A 67 -12.24 10.67 2.57
C ASP A 67 -11.83 9.91 1.29
N GLU A 68 -11.72 10.62 0.15
CA GLU A 68 -11.19 10.02 -1.08
C GLU A 68 -9.75 9.55 -0.89
N MET A 69 -8.89 10.35 -0.27
CA MET A 69 -7.50 9.98 -0.02
C MET A 69 -7.39 8.80 0.93
N LEU A 70 -8.21 8.77 1.98
CA LEU A 70 -8.25 7.66 2.93
C LEU A 70 -8.71 6.35 2.27
N LYS A 71 -9.72 6.40 1.39
CA LYS A 71 -10.15 5.27 0.58
C LYS A 71 -9.07 4.82 -0.40
N ALA A 72 -8.45 5.77 -1.10
CA ALA A 72 -7.43 5.49 -2.11
C ALA A 72 -6.19 4.80 -1.54
N ILE A 73 -5.69 5.24 -0.37
CA ILE A 73 -4.57 4.58 0.32
C ILE A 73 -4.97 3.21 0.87
N THR A 74 -6.19 3.06 1.37
CA THR A 74 -6.69 1.81 1.96
C THR A 74 -6.72 0.68 0.94
N VAL A 75 -7.20 0.93 -0.28
CA VAL A 75 -7.29 -0.09 -1.36
C VAL A 75 -6.02 -0.16 -2.22
N LEU A 76 -5.02 0.67 -1.94
CA LEU A 76 -3.78 0.83 -2.71
C LEU A 76 -3.99 1.38 -4.14
N LYS A 77 -5.03 2.17 -4.38
CA LYS A 77 -5.11 3.04 -5.57
C LYS A 77 -3.96 4.05 -5.56
N ILE A 78 -3.63 4.57 -4.36
CA ILE A 78 -2.33 5.20 -4.07
C ILE A 78 -1.45 4.11 -3.44
N LYS A 79 -0.28 3.84 -4.03
CA LYS A 79 0.65 2.83 -3.51
C LYS A 79 1.07 3.21 -2.07
N GLY A 80 0.86 2.29 -1.14
CA GLY A 80 1.12 2.49 0.30
C GLY A 80 2.60 2.37 0.65
N VAL A 81 3.40 3.28 0.14
CA VAL A 81 4.86 3.40 0.34
C VAL A 81 5.23 4.84 0.64
N MET A 82 6.28 5.04 1.42
CA MET A 82 6.64 6.37 1.91
C MET A 82 7.57 7.14 0.98
N TRP A 83 8.37 6.45 0.18
CA TRP A 83 9.48 7.02 -0.57
C TRP A 83 9.08 8.03 -1.67
N LYS A 84 7.80 8.16 -1.99
CA LYS A 84 7.25 9.17 -2.91
C LYS A 84 6.42 10.27 -2.21
N LEU A 85 6.45 10.29 -0.87
CA LEU A 85 5.67 11.20 -0.03
C LEU A 85 6.59 12.10 0.79
N LEU A 86 6.43 13.41 0.66
CA LEU A 86 6.96 14.37 1.60
C LEU A 86 5.89 14.63 2.65
N ILE A 87 6.18 14.30 3.90
CA ILE A 87 5.22 14.31 5.01
C ILE A 87 5.62 15.40 6.00
N ARG A 88 4.70 16.29 6.37
CA ARG A 88 4.92 17.28 7.44
C ARG A 88 5.28 16.54 8.73
N ARG A 89 6.44 16.83 9.30
CA ARG A 89 6.98 16.10 10.46
C ARG A 89 6.04 16.11 11.68
N SER A 90 5.29 17.21 11.90
CA SER A 90 4.32 17.31 13.00
C SER A 90 3.24 16.22 12.93
N ILE A 91 2.77 15.83 11.73
CA ILE A 91 1.81 14.72 11.55
C ILE A 91 2.32 13.44 12.20
N VAL A 92 3.59 13.12 11.98
CA VAL A 92 4.22 11.91 12.54
C VAL A 92 4.52 12.05 14.04
N LYS A 93 5.07 13.21 14.44
CA LYS A 93 5.54 13.46 15.79
C LYS A 93 4.38 13.61 16.78
N ASP A 94 3.41 14.48 16.47
CA ASP A 94 2.36 14.88 17.39
C ASP A 94 1.31 13.76 17.59
N ASN A 95 1.16 12.89 16.57
CA ASN A 95 0.27 11.73 16.64
C ASN A 95 1.02 10.42 16.96
N ASN A 96 2.30 10.48 17.30
CA ASN A 96 3.13 9.32 17.63
C ASN A 96 3.06 8.19 16.60
N VAL A 97 2.99 8.53 15.30
CA VAL A 97 2.96 7.53 14.22
C VAL A 97 4.31 6.82 14.13
N ARG A 98 4.31 5.49 14.16
CA ARG A 98 5.53 4.66 14.19
C ARG A 98 5.38 3.43 13.31
N PHE A 99 6.52 2.96 12.81
CA PHE A 99 6.62 1.64 12.20
C PHE A 99 6.54 0.56 13.28
N ILE A 100 5.90 -0.57 12.94
CA ILE A 100 5.81 -1.71 13.85
C ILE A 100 7.17 -2.41 13.93
N PRO A 101 7.70 -2.74 15.13
CA PRO A 101 9.03 -3.33 15.28
C PRO A 101 9.21 -4.75 14.72
N ASP A 102 8.15 -5.43 14.36
CA ASP A 102 8.10 -6.89 14.12
C ASP A 102 8.49 -7.35 12.71
N ASN A 103 9.48 -6.78 12.05
CA ASN A 103 10.01 -7.26 10.75
C ASN A 103 8.94 -7.68 9.72
N THR A 104 7.75 -7.11 9.76
CA THR A 104 6.73 -7.38 8.79
C THR A 104 7.03 -6.56 7.54
N MET A 105 7.11 -7.21 6.38
CA MET A 105 7.39 -6.58 5.07
C MET A 105 6.36 -5.51 4.64
N VAL A 106 5.46 -5.07 5.53
CA VAL A 106 4.33 -4.21 5.19
C VAL A 106 4.11 -3.13 6.25
N ASP A 107 5.17 -2.75 6.96
CA ASP A 107 5.15 -1.62 7.90
C ASP A 107 4.74 -0.32 7.22
N ASP A 108 5.11 -0.17 5.95
CA ASP A 108 4.81 0.99 5.11
C ASP A 108 3.31 1.22 4.95
N TYR A 109 2.52 0.15 4.74
CA TYR A 109 1.08 0.25 4.51
C TYR A 109 0.34 0.86 5.71
N LEU A 110 0.55 0.31 6.90
CA LEU A 110 -0.08 0.85 8.11
C LEU A 110 0.41 2.28 8.40
N PHE A 111 1.72 2.53 8.26
CA PHE A 111 2.28 3.87 8.44
C PHE A 111 1.62 4.87 7.47
N CYS A 112 1.52 4.54 6.18
CA CYS A 112 0.84 5.38 5.20
C CYS A 112 -0.63 5.60 5.55
N CYS A 113 -1.38 4.57 5.94
CA CYS A 113 -2.77 4.71 6.36
C CYS A 113 -2.92 5.66 7.55
N GLN A 114 -2.00 5.60 8.53
CA GLN A 114 -2.01 6.49 9.70
C GLN A 114 -1.69 7.93 9.31
N VAL A 115 -0.65 8.18 8.51
CA VAL A 115 -0.32 9.57 8.11
C VAL A 115 -1.39 10.17 7.22
N PHE A 116 -2.06 9.39 6.36
CA PHE A 116 -3.18 9.86 5.56
C PHE A 116 -4.40 10.20 6.42
N PHE A 117 -4.65 9.43 7.47
CA PHE A 117 -5.72 9.72 8.42
C PHE A 117 -5.52 11.05 9.16
N TYR A 118 -4.29 11.33 9.60
CA TYR A 118 -3.99 12.56 10.33
C TYR A 118 -3.78 13.78 9.44
N ALA A 119 -3.41 13.58 8.16
CA ALA A 119 -3.25 14.67 7.20
C ALA A 119 -4.61 15.23 6.78
N LYS A 120 -4.69 16.53 6.63
CA LYS A 120 -5.92 17.24 6.21
C LYS A 120 -5.80 17.83 4.80
N ARG A 121 -4.58 18.15 4.39
CA ARG A 121 -4.31 18.79 3.11
C ARG A 121 -3.24 18.04 2.35
N PHE A 122 -3.52 17.81 1.08
CA PHE A 122 -2.66 17.07 0.18
C PHE A 122 -2.29 17.93 -1.03
N ALA A 123 -1.08 17.75 -1.55
CA ALA A 123 -0.63 18.34 -2.79
C ALA A 123 -0.08 17.28 -3.74
N SER A 124 -0.33 17.45 -5.03
CA SER A 124 0.14 16.54 -6.07
C SER A 124 1.21 17.22 -6.93
N VAL A 125 2.32 16.50 -7.16
CA VAL A 125 3.25 16.82 -8.25
C VAL A 125 2.95 15.86 -9.39
N ASP A 126 2.46 16.39 -10.52
CA ASP A 126 2.03 15.58 -11.67
C ASP A 126 3.22 15.13 -12.53
N ARG A 127 4.14 14.40 -11.88
CA ARG A 127 5.32 13.77 -12.48
C ARG A 127 5.65 12.48 -11.77
N CYS A 128 6.26 11.51 -12.49
CA CYS A 128 6.86 10.32 -11.90
C CYS A 128 8.34 10.63 -11.62
N MET A 129 8.69 10.87 -10.35
CA MET A 129 10.00 11.41 -9.96
C MET A 129 10.82 10.46 -9.07
N TYR A 130 10.24 9.34 -8.65
CA TYR A 130 10.92 8.28 -7.92
C TYR A 130 11.10 7.07 -8.83
N HIS A 131 12.31 6.51 -8.90
CA HIS A 131 12.64 5.37 -9.76
C HIS A 131 12.84 4.12 -8.91
N TYR A 132 11.82 3.25 -8.95
CA TYR A 132 11.76 2.02 -8.18
C TYR A 132 12.40 0.86 -8.96
N ILE A 133 13.54 0.37 -8.49
CA ILE A 133 14.35 -0.66 -9.16
C ILE A 133 13.74 -2.06 -8.95
N GLN A 134 13.29 -2.70 -10.04
CA GLN A 134 12.65 -4.03 -10.04
C GLN A 134 13.57 -5.18 -10.43
N PHE A 135 14.71 -4.90 -11.02
CA PHE A 135 15.64 -5.93 -11.52
C PHE A 135 16.68 -6.38 -10.48
N ASN A 136 16.61 -5.92 -9.24
CA ASN A 136 17.46 -6.39 -8.17
C ASN A 136 17.11 -7.86 -7.81
N PRO A 137 18.03 -8.85 -8.01
CA PRO A 137 17.77 -10.27 -7.72
C PRO A 137 17.49 -10.53 -6.23
N ASN A 138 17.91 -9.63 -5.35
CA ASN A 138 17.70 -9.70 -3.90
C ASN A 138 16.42 -9.00 -3.45
N ASN A 139 15.59 -8.55 -4.39
CA ASN A 139 14.35 -7.86 -4.05
C ASN A 139 13.42 -8.75 -3.21
N TYR A 140 13.10 -8.28 -2.00
CA TYR A 140 12.22 -8.96 -1.04
C TYR A 140 10.75 -9.03 -1.48
N SER A 141 10.36 -8.40 -2.59
CA SER A 141 8.98 -8.32 -3.07
C SER A 141 8.41 -9.62 -3.65
N LYS A 142 9.15 -10.75 -3.58
CA LYS A 142 8.68 -12.06 -4.06
C LYS A 142 7.41 -12.48 -3.32
N THR A 143 6.34 -12.76 -4.07
CA THR A 143 5.07 -13.22 -3.50
C THR A 143 5.22 -14.64 -2.96
N THR A 144 5.20 -14.79 -1.64
CA THR A 144 5.24 -16.05 -0.90
C THR A 144 4.05 -16.13 0.04
N VAL A 145 3.74 -17.34 0.55
CA VAL A 145 2.70 -17.50 1.59
C VAL A 145 3.02 -16.64 2.82
N PHE A 146 4.30 -16.61 3.22
CA PHE A 146 4.76 -15.79 4.34
C PHE A 146 4.46 -14.29 4.11
N ASN A 147 4.75 -13.77 2.91
CA ASN A 147 4.50 -12.36 2.60
C ASN A 147 3.00 -12.04 2.59
N VAL A 148 2.16 -12.95 2.07
CA VAL A 148 0.70 -12.79 2.10
C VAL A 148 0.18 -12.76 3.54
N THR A 149 0.65 -13.65 4.41
CA THR A 149 0.24 -13.67 5.83
C THR A 149 0.77 -12.48 6.62
N SER A 150 1.96 -11.97 6.28
CA SER A 150 2.50 -10.74 6.86
C SER A 150 1.68 -9.51 6.45
N GLN A 151 1.28 -9.42 5.18
CA GLN A 151 0.34 -8.39 4.71
C GLN A 151 -1.00 -8.44 5.45
N ALA A 152 -1.52 -9.63 5.71
CA ALA A 152 -2.77 -9.79 6.45
C ALA A 152 -2.70 -9.17 7.85
N LYS A 153 -1.57 -9.32 8.56
CA LYS A 153 -1.36 -8.68 9.87
C LYS A 153 -1.43 -7.16 9.80
N ALA A 154 -0.79 -6.56 8.80
CA ALA A 154 -0.83 -5.09 8.62
C ALA A 154 -2.26 -4.60 8.31
N ILE A 155 -3.02 -5.35 7.49
CA ILE A 155 -4.42 -5.02 7.18
C ILE A 155 -5.29 -5.10 8.43
N ILE A 156 -5.10 -6.12 9.29
CA ILE A 156 -5.82 -6.25 10.57
C ILE A 156 -5.54 -5.04 11.46
N LYS A 157 -4.27 -4.67 11.65
CA LYS A 157 -3.89 -3.51 12.45
C LYS A 157 -4.43 -2.18 11.87
N THR A 158 -4.49 -2.06 10.55
CA THR A 158 -5.11 -0.90 9.89
C THR A 158 -6.61 -0.85 10.17
N GLU A 159 -7.30 -1.99 10.12
CA GLU A 159 -8.73 -2.06 10.42
C GLU A 159 -9.01 -1.70 11.89
N GLU A 160 -8.19 -2.21 12.83
CA GLU A 160 -8.26 -1.86 14.24
C GLU A 160 -8.08 -0.35 14.44
N PHE A 161 -7.02 0.22 13.85
CA PHE A 161 -6.78 1.67 13.87
C PHE A 161 -7.97 2.48 13.35
N TYR A 162 -8.57 2.09 12.23
CA TYR A 162 -9.72 2.80 11.68
C TYR A 162 -10.98 2.69 12.55
N LYS A 163 -11.19 1.55 13.21
CA LYS A 163 -12.29 1.36 14.17
C LYS A 163 -12.11 2.24 15.41
N GLU A 164 -10.90 2.26 15.98
CA GLU A 164 -10.56 3.06 17.16
C GLU A 164 -10.71 4.57 16.90
N ASN A 165 -10.47 5.00 15.65
CA ASN A 165 -10.55 6.40 15.25
C ASN A 165 -11.87 6.79 14.56
N GLY A 166 -12.88 5.91 14.53
CA GLY A 166 -14.24 6.22 14.08
C GLY A 166 -14.41 6.40 12.56
N VAL A 167 -13.41 6.00 11.73
CA VAL A 167 -13.47 6.15 10.27
C VAL A 167 -13.71 4.83 9.52
N TYR A 168 -13.92 3.74 10.25
CA TYR A 168 -14.12 2.42 9.65
C TYR A 168 -15.25 2.40 8.61
N ASP A 169 -16.38 3.06 8.89
CA ASP A 169 -17.53 3.09 7.98
C ASP A 169 -17.25 3.80 6.66
N ILE A 170 -16.29 4.74 6.65
CA ILE A 170 -15.87 5.46 5.43
C ILE A 170 -15.10 4.53 4.49
N VAL A 171 -14.29 3.60 5.02
CA VAL A 171 -13.33 2.77 4.27
C VAL A 171 -13.65 1.28 4.26
N LYS A 172 -14.78 0.85 4.81
CA LYS A 172 -15.08 -0.58 4.99
C LYS A 172 -15.12 -1.38 3.68
N GLU A 173 -15.60 -0.79 2.61
CA GLU A 173 -15.67 -1.48 1.31
C GLU A 173 -14.27 -1.58 0.68
N GLU A 174 -13.45 -0.54 0.80
CA GLU A 174 -12.04 -0.54 0.38
C GLU A 174 -11.22 -1.53 1.19
N LEU A 175 -11.47 -1.64 2.50
CA LEU A 175 -10.84 -2.66 3.36
C LEU A 175 -11.23 -4.07 2.93
N LYS A 176 -12.49 -4.34 2.60
CA LYS A 176 -12.92 -5.64 2.07
C LYS A 176 -12.20 -5.97 0.75
N GLN A 177 -12.13 -4.99 -0.16
CA GLN A 177 -11.38 -5.16 -1.40
C GLN A 177 -9.89 -5.40 -1.13
N ARG A 178 -9.27 -4.65 -0.22
CA ARG A 178 -7.86 -4.82 0.15
C ARG A 178 -7.59 -6.20 0.76
N LYS A 179 -8.46 -6.68 1.67
CA LYS A 179 -8.43 -8.02 2.25
C LYS A 179 -8.49 -9.09 1.15
N PHE A 180 -9.43 -8.96 0.21
CA PHE A 180 -9.57 -9.88 -0.91
C PHE A 180 -8.32 -9.88 -1.82
N LEU A 181 -7.86 -8.70 -2.26
CA LEU A 181 -6.70 -8.58 -3.13
C LEU A 181 -5.42 -9.12 -2.49
N SER A 182 -5.24 -8.92 -1.17
CA SER A 182 -4.04 -9.39 -0.46
C SER A 182 -3.88 -10.90 -0.47
N LYS A 183 -4.97 -11.66 -0.40
CA LYS A 183 -4.95 -13.13 -0.39
C LYS A 183 -5.13 -13.78 -1.77
N LEU A 184 -5.50 -13.02 -2.79
CA LEU A 184 -5.72 -13.51 -4.15
C LEU A 184 -4.51 -14.27 -4.73
N PRO A 185 -3.26 -13.88 -4.47
CA PRO A 185 -2.08 -14.64 -4.90
C PRO A 185 -2.07 -16.10 -4.42
N LEU A 186 -2.66 -16.42 -3.26
CA LEU A 186 -2.77 -17.80 -2.79
C LEU A 186 -3.62 -18.70 -3.69
N LEU A 187 -4.44 -18.13 -4.56
CA LEU A 187 -5.19 -18.87 -5.57
C LEU A 187 -4.55 -18.83 -6.96
N LEU A 188 -3.96 -17.70 -7.32
CA LEU A 188 -3.55 -17.41 -8.70
C LEU A 188 -2.05 -17.56 -8.95
N ASN A 189 -1.20 -17.35 -7.95
CA ASN A 189 0.25 -17.46 -8.09
C ASN A 189 0.71 -18.88 -7.73
N LYS A 190 1.32 -19.58 -8.70
CA LYS A 190 1.78 -20.98 -8.49
C LYS A 190 2.91 -21.13 -7.46
N ASN A 191 3.65 -20.08 -7.18
CA ASN A 191 4.75 -20.11 -6.20
C ASN A 191 4.26 -20.02 -4.75
N CYS A 192 3.00 -19.61 -4.51
CA CYS A 192 2.42 -19.51 -3.18
C CYS A 192 0.99 -20.08 -3.10
N TYR A 193 0.65 -21.02 -4.00
CA TYR A 193 -0.68 -21.62 -4.03
C TYR A 193 -1.03 -22.34 -2.73
N ASP A 194 -2.05 -21.83 -2.03
CA ASP A 194 -2.55 -22.39 -0.78
C ASP A 194 -4.02 -22.01 -0.54
N VAL A 195 -4.91 -22.88 -1.01
CA VAL A 195 -6.37 -22.68 -0.86
C VAL A 195 -6.80 -22.75 0.61
N LYS A 196 -6.13 -23.57 1.43
CA LYS A 196 -6.47 -23.71 2.85
C LYS A 196 -6.27 -22.37 3.58
N THR A 197 -5.10 -21.78 3.44
CA THR A 197 -4.79 -20.46 4.00
C THR A 197 -5.69 -19.39 3.41
N TRP A 198 -5.97 -19.41 2.09
CA TRP A 198 -6.89 -18.48 1.44
C TRP A 198 -8.29 -18.50 2.08
N ARG A 199 -8.83 -19.68 2.40
CA ARG A 199 -10.16 -19.84 3.02
C ARG A 199 -10.21 -19.31 4.46
N GLN A 200 -9.10 -19.38 5.18
CA GLN A 200 -9.00 -18.92 6.57
C GLN A 200 -8.79 -17.42 6.68
N LEU A 201 -8.07 -16.82 5.72
CA LEU A 201 -7.83 -15.38 5.72
C LEU A 201 -9.07 -14.62 5.25
N PHE A 202 -9.55 -13.69 6.04
CA PHE A 202 -10.60 -12.73 5.70
C PHE A 202 -11.80 -13.37 4.98
N PRO A 203 -12.53 -14.32 5.57
CA PRO A 203 -13.66 -14.98 4.90
C PRO A 203 -14.79 -14.01 4.55
N ASP A 204 -14.93 -12.90 5.28
CA ASP A 204 -15.85 -11.80 5.04
C ASP A 204 -15.61 -11.05 3.73
N SER A 205 -14.40 -11.17 3.16
CA SER A 205 -14.00 -10.50 1.91
C SER A 205 -14.16 -11.37 0.66
N ASN A 206 -14.62 -12.60 0.77
CA ASN A 206 -14.64 -13.57 -0.35
C ASN A 206 -15.44 -13.12 -1.58
N PHE A 207 -16.40 -12.22 -1.42
CA PHE A 207 -17.22 -11.66 -2.49
C PHE A 207 -16.84 -10.23 -2.89
N ALA A 208 -15.79 -9.65 -2.30
CA ALA A 208 -15.36 -8.28 -2.60
C ALA A 208 -14.80 -8.09 -4.03
N TRP A 209 -14.74 -9.17 -4.82
CA TRP A 209 -14.28 -9.15 -6.21
C TRP A 209 -15.30 -8.59 -7.21
N ASN A 210 -16.55 -8.34 -6.80
CA ASN A 210 -17.60 -7.81 -7.70
C ASN A 210 -17.21 -6.46 -8.33
N ASN A 211 -16.42 -5.65 -7.64
CA ASN A 211 -15.91 -4.36 -8.10
C ASN A 211 -14.49 -4.45 -8.70
N ILE A 212 -13.97 -5.67 -8.90
CA ILE A 212 -12.61 -5.91 -9.40
C ILE A 212 -12.70 -6.59 -10.77
N ASN A 213 -11.97 -6.10 -11.74
CA ASN A 213 -11.91 -6.71 -13.06
C ASN A 213 -11.09 -8.02 -13.05
N LEU A 214 -11.72 -9.10 -12.60
CA LEU A 214 -11.16 -10.45 -12.72
C LEU A 214 -11.65 -11.09 -14.03
N GLY A 215 -10.74 -11.58 -14.85
CA GLY A 215 -11.11 -12.39 -16.02
C GLY A 215 -11.96 -13.62 -15.62
N MET A 216 -12.78 -14.16 -16.54
CA MET A 216 -13.72 -15.26 -16.27
C MET A 216 -13.07 -16.48 -15.61
N LYS A 217 -11.86 -16.86 -16.06
CA LYS A 217 -11.08 -17.96 -15.47
C LYS A 217 -10.80 -17.73 -13.98
N ASN A 218 -10.34 -16.54 -13.62
CA ASN A 218 -10.03 -16.20 -12.23
C ASN A 218 -11.29 -16.12 -11.36
N LYS A 219 -12.41 -15.61 -11.90
CA LYS A 219 -13.71 -15.65 -11.22
C LYS A 219 -14.13 -17.08 -10.88
N LEU A 220 -13.99 -18.00 -11.85
CA LEU A 220 -14.29 -19.42 -11.64
C LEU A 220 -13.40 -20.03 -10.54
N ILE A 221 -12.10 -19.72 -10.54
CA ILE A 221 -11.16 -20.18 -9.49
C ILE A 221 -11.61 -19.69 -8.11
N VAL A 222 -11.96 -18.40 -8.00
CA VAL A 222 -12.43 -17.80 -6.72
C VAL A 222 -13.74 -18.45 -6.25
N LEU A 223 -14.68 -18.71 -7.15
CA LEU A 223 -15.93 -19.40 -6.81
C LEU A 223 -15.67 -20.83 -6.33
N LEU A 224 -14.86 -21.61 -7.07
CA LEU A 224 -14.50 -22.97 -6.68
C LEU A 224 -13.78 -23.00 -5.32
N ALA A 225 -12.90 -22.03 -5.05
CA ALA A 225 -12.18 -21.96 -3.79
C ALA A 225 -13.12 -21.85 -2.56
N GLN A 226 -14.35 -21.37 -2.75
CA GLN A 226 -15.37 -21.24 -1.69
C GLN A 226 -16.21 -22.52 -1.51
N THR A 227 -16.12 -23.48 -2.40
CA THR A 227 -16.92 -24.71 -2.40
C THR A 227 -16.10 -25.93 -1.95
N PRO A 228 -16.71 -27.09 -1.67
CA PRO A 228 -15.98 -28.34 -1.49
C PRO A 228 -15.19 -28.78 -2.72
N PHE A 229 -15.52 -28.25 -3.90
CA PHE A 229 -14.90 -28.59 -5.19
C PHE A 229 -13.58 -27.85 -5.44
N TYR A 230 -13.02 -27.13 -4.47
CA TYR A 230 -11.73 -26.42 -4.61
C TYR A 230 -10.58 -27.31 -5.10
N ARG A 231 -10.68 -28.64 -4.91
CA ARG A 231 -9.70 -29.62 -5.40
C ARG A 231 -9.62 -29.68 -6.94
N LEU A 232 -10.62 -29.12 -7.67
CA LEU A 232 -10.61 -29.02 -9.12
C LEU A 232 -9.80 -27.79 -9.63
N ILE A 233 -9.45 -26.85 -8.77
CA ILE A 233 -8.71 -25.65 -9.16
C ILE A 233 -7.40 -25.95 -9.90
N PRO A 234 -6.57 -26.95 -9.51
CA PRO A 234 -5.35 -27.27 -10.26
C PRO A 234 -5.58 -27.69 -11.71
N LEU A 235 -6.78 -28.20 -12.05
CA LEU A 235 -7.13 -28.63 -13.41
C LEU A 235 -7.47 -27.46 -14.36
N ILE A 236 -7.85 -26.30 -13.81
CA ILE A 236 -8.28 -25.12 -14.58
C ILE A 236 -7.30 -23.96 -14.47
N ARG A 237 -6.30 -24.08 -13.62
CA ARG A 237 -5.26 -23.10 -13.38
C ARG A 237 -4.11 -23.21 -14.39
#